data_1faaef4f6247bd87b3581fa9b0246beb
#
_entry.id   1faaef4f6247bd87b3581fa9b0246beb
#
_cell.length_a   1.000
_cell.length_b   1.000
_cell.length_c   1.000
_cell.angle_alpha   90.00
_cell.angle_beta   90.00
_cell.angle_gamma   90.00
#
_symmetry.space_group_name_H-M   'P 1'
#
loop_
_entity.id
_entity.type
_entity.pdbx_description
1 polymer ?
#
loop_
_entity_poly.entity_id
_entity_poly.type
_entity_poly.pdbx_seq_one_letter_code
_entity_poly.pdbx_strand_id
1 'polypeptide(L)'
;MAIEKRDRRARIGFGIANVAVAIFVVAGVFRFLPTRWWVVDIGAVVVGLLLAASGIALLAKAAIAESLTRYAAALVLVIGLALFTALVATAGWIGGVYGQVGASGAIIFGLVSALVLPYVVVLPAVELAWIGPRPSGSRSVAADVDRTSSKSAVATEGRG
;
A
#
# COMPACT_ATOMS: atom_id res chain seq x y z
N MET A 1 6.03 -24.07 8.62
CA MET A 1 6.56 -24.18 7.22
C MET A 1 5.67 -23.53 6.16
N ALA A 2 4.34 -23.81 6.07
CA ALA A 2 3.50 -23.20 5.01
C ALA A 2 3.30 -21.68 5.17
N ILE A 3 3.14 -21.17 6.39
CA ILE A 3 2.93 -19.74 6.71
C ILE A 3 4.17 -18.93 6.35
N GLU A 4 5.35 -19.39 6.73
CA GLU A 4 6.63 -18.74 6.44
C GLU A 4 6.92 -18.63 4.94
N LYS A 5 6.56 -19.66 4.17
CA LYS A 5 6.69 -19.67 2.72
C LYS A 5 5.74 -18.68 2.03
N ARG A 6 4.54 -18.48 2.59
CA ARG A 6 3.55 -17.53 2.11
C ARG A 6 4.00 -16.09 2.37
N ASP A 7 4.51 -15.80 3.58
CA ASP A 7 5.04 -14.48 3.93
C ASP A 7 6.25 -14.09 3.06
N ARG A 8 7.13 -15.04 2.76
CA ARG A 8 8.27 -14.80 1.87
C ARG A 8 7.83 -14.44 0.45
N ARG A 9 6.82 -15.13 -0.11
CA ARG A 9 6.30 -14.83 -1.45
C ARG A 9 5.62 -13.46 -1.51
N ALA A 10 4.84 -13.12 -0.50
CA ALA A 10 4.19 -11.82 -0.40
C ALA A 10 5.23 -10.68 -0.33
N ARG A 11 6.26 -10.81 0.49
CA ARG A 11 7.35 -9.80 0.59
C ARG A 11 8.09 -9.59 -0.73
N ILE A 12 8.40 -10.67 -1.45
CA ILE A 12 9.05 -10.57 -2.76
C ILE A 12 8.10 -9.91 -3.76
N GLY A 13 6.82 -10.31 -3.78
CA GLY A 13 5.82 -9.73 -4.66
C GLY A 13 5.65 -8.22 -4.45
N PHE A 14 5.44 -7.78 -3.21
CA PHE A 14 5.33 -6.36 -2.88
C PHE A 14 6.63 -5.60 -3.14
N GLY A 15 7.79 -6.17 -2.82
CA GLY A 15 9.08 -5.55 -3.10
C GLY A 15 9.29 -5.29 -4.59
N ILE A 16 8.99 -6.27 -5.46
CA ILE A 16 9.07 -6.11 -6.91
C ILE A 16 8.04 -5.10 -7.41
N ALA A 17 6.79 -5.17 -6.90
CA ALA A 17 5.74 -4.25 -7.29
C ALA A 17 6.11 -2.80 -6.97
N ASN A 18 6.64 -2.51 -5.78
CA ASN A 18 7.06 -1.18 -5.37
C ASN A 18 8.20 -0.64 -6.24
N VAL A 19 9.19 -1.46 -6.55
CA VAL A 19 10.28 -1.06 -7.47
C VAL A 19 9.73 -0.79 -8.88
N ALA A 20 8.86 -1.65 -9.39
CA ALA A 20 8.25 -1.45 -10.70
C ALA A 20 7.43 -0.16 -10.75
N VAL A 21 6.57 0.09 -9.76
CA VAL A 21 5.78 1.33 -9.66
C VAL A 21 6.69 2.55 -9.55
N ALA A 22 7.78 2.49 -8.78
CA ALA A 22 8.77 3.57 -8.70
C ALA A 22 9.36 3.92 -10.07
N ILE A 23 9.74 2.90 -10.85
CA ILE A 23 10.26 3.09 -12.21
C ILE A 23 9.18 3.70 -13.11
N PHE A 24 7.94 3.23 -13.06
CA PHE A 24 6.84 3.77 -13.85
C PHE A 24 6.52 5.21 -13.50
N VAL A 25 6.52 5.58 -12.21
CA VAL A 25 6.27 6.97 -11.77
C VAL A 25 7.35 7.89 -12.30
N VAL A 26 8.62 7.55 -12.10
CA VAL A 26 9.74 8.38 -12.56
C VAL A 26 9.77 8.44 -14.09
N ALA A 27 9.72 7.31 -14.78
CA ALA A 27 9.72 7.27 -16.24
C ALA A 27 8.50 7.99 -16.83
N GLY A 28 7.32 7.81 -16.22
CA GLY A 28 6.08 8.46 -16.64
C GLY A 28 6.19 9.99 -16.61
N VAL A 29 6.66 10.55 -15.50
CA VAL A 29 6.81 12.01 -15.36
C VAL A 29 7.90 12.54 -16.29
N PHE A 30 9.08 11.93 -16.33
CA PHE A 30 10.21 12.47 -17.09
C PHE A 30 10.13 12.21 -18.60
N ARG A 31 9.42 11.16 -19.05
CA ARG A 31 9.34 10.79 -20.48
C ARG A 31 8.10 11.30 -21.18
N PHE A 32 6.96 11.38 -20.47
CA PHE A 32 5.67 11.63 -21.11
C PHE A 32 5.07 13.01 -20.82
N LEU A 33 5.50 13.72 -19.75
CA LEU A 33 5.01 15.08 -19.55
C LEU A 33 5.72 16.07 -20.48
N PRO A 34 4.96 16.74 -21.37
CA PRO A 34 5.50 17.72 -22.32
C PRO A 34 5.90 19.03 -21.64
N THR A 35 5.24 19.38 -20.55
CA THR A 35 5.49 20.61 -19.78
C THR A 35 6.10 20.25 -18.44
N ARG A 36 7.30 20.77 -18.19
CA ARG A 36 8.01 20.60 -16.93
C ARG A 36 7.46 21.50 -15.85
N TRP A 37 6.97 20.90 -14.77
CA TRP A 37 6.54 21.62 -13.58
C TRP A 37 7.33 21.09 -12.39
N TRP A 38 8.24 21.91 -11.87
CA TRP A 38 9.21 21.51 -10.85
C TRP A 38 8.58 20.83 -9.61
N VAL A 39 7.37 21.24 -9.22
CA VAL A 39 6.65 20.64 -8.08
C VAL A 39 6.28 19.17 -8.38
N VAL A 40 5.85 18.88 -9.60
CA VAL A 40 5.51 17.52 -10.04
C VAL A 40 6.77 16.68 -10.19
N ASP A 41 7.82 17.24 -10.77
CA ASP A 41 9.11 16.56 -10.96
C ASP A 41 9.73 16.15 -9.61
N ILE A 42 9.79 17.08 -8.63
CA ILE A 42 10.29 16.80 -7.29
C ILE A 42 9.38 15.77 -6.59
N GLY A 43 8.07 15.95 -6.66
CA GLY A 43 7.11 15.00 -6.07
C GLY A 43 7.29 13.58 -6.61
N ALA A 44 7.45 13.43 -7.93
CA ALA A 44 7.68 12.13 -8.56
C ALA A 44 8.99 11.48 -8.12
N VAL A 45 10.07 12.27 -8.01
CA VAL A 45 11.37 11.78 -7.53
C VAL A 45 11.26 11.33 -6.08
N VAL A 46 10.65 12.12 -5.20
CA VAL A 46 10.51 11.78 -3.77
C VAL A 46 9.67 10.51 -3.60
N VAL A 47 8.51 10.42 -4.26
CA VAL A 47 7.65 9.24 -4.20
C VAL A 47 8.35 8.02 -4.82
N GLY A 48 9.01 8.20 -5.96
CA GLY A 48 9.76 7.14 -6.63
C GLY A 48 10.90 6.60 -5.76
N LEU A 49 11.69 7.47 -5.14
CA LEU A 49 12.76 7.06 -4.22
C LEU A 49 12.22 6.34 -2.99
N LEU A 50 11.13 6.83 -2.41
CA LEU A 50 10.51 6.21 -1.24
C LEU A 50 9.99 4.80 -1.56
N LEU A 51 9.33 4.63 -2.71
CA LEU A 51 8.85 3.33 -3.19
C LEU A 51 10.01 2.40 -3.52
N ALA A 52 11.04 2.88 -4.22
CA ALA A 52 12.22 2.07 -4.52
C ALA A 52 12.94 1.63 -3.24
N ALA A 53 13.15 2.54 -2.29
CA ALA A 53 13.78 2.23 -1.00
C ALA A 53 12.94 1.20 -0.20
N SER A 54 11.61 1.35 -0.15
CA SER A 54 10.73 0.39 0.52
C SER A 54 10.77 -0.98 -0.15
N GLY A 55 10.73 -1.03 -1.49
CA GLY A 55 10.82 -2.28 -2.24
C GLY A 55 12.15 -3.00 -2.04
N ILE A 56 13.27 -2.28 -2.11
CA ILE A 56 14.61 -2.84 -1.85
C ILE A 56 14.74 -3.32 -0.40
N ALA A 57 14.25 -2.55 0.57
CA ALA A 57 14.27 -2.93 1.97
C ALA A 57 13.48 -4.22 2.25
N LEU A 58 12.31 -4.40 1.59
CA LEU A 58 11.52 -5.64 1.65
C LEU A 58 12.27 -6.83 1.07
N LEU A 59 12.94 -6.65 -0.08
CA LEU A 59 13.74 -7.69 -0.73
C LEU A 59 14.96 -8.06 0.10
N ALA A 60 15.65 -7.08 0.68
CA ALA A 60 16.82 -7.25 1.54
C ALA A 60 16.49 -7.75 2.96
N LYS A 61 15.21 -7.88 3.32
CA LYS A 61 14.75 -8.26 4.67
C LYS A 61 15.28 -7.33 5.77
N ALA A 62 15.44 -6.05 5.47
CA ALA A 62 15.93 -5.07 6.42
C ALA A 62 14.99 -4.94 7.63
N ALA A 63 15.53 -4.68 8.82
CA ALA A 63 14.72 -4.52 10.04
C ALA A 63 13.70 -3.38 9.96
N ILE A 64 14.02 -2.33 9.19
CA ILE A 64 13.17 -1.15 8.98
C ILE A 64 12.17 -1.31 7.83
N ALA A 65 12.20 -2.45 7.09
CA ALA A 65 11.41 -2.65 5.88
C ALA A 65 9.91 -2.46 6.13
N GLU A 66 9.37 -3.01 7.20
CA GLU A 66 7.94 -2.91 7.52
C GLU A 66 7.49 -1.48 7.81
N SER A 67 8.28 -0.73 8.59
CA SER A 67 7.98 0.69 8.89
C SER A 67 8.08 1.54 7.62
N LEU A 68 9.14 1.36 6.84
CA LEU A 68 9.35 2.11 5.60
C LEU A 68 8.25 1.84 4.58
N THR A 69 7.85 0.58 4.41
CA THR A 69 6.75 0.21 3.51
C THR A 69 5.42 0.77 3.98
N ARG A 70 5.17 0.78 5.30
CA ARG A 70 3.95 1.39 5.85
C ARG A 70 3.85 2.88 5.53
N TYR A 71 4.93 3.64 5.74
CA TYR A 71 4.94 5.07 5.41
C TYR A 71 4.85 5.31 3.90
N ALA A 72 5.57 4.54 3.09
CA ALA A 72 5.50 4.62 1.64
C ALA A 72 4.08 4.33 1.13
N ALA A 73 3.47 3.23 1.56
CA ALA A 73 2.12 2.84 1.17
C ALA A 73 1.07 3.87 1.62
N ALA A 74 1.17 4.40 2.85
CA ALA A 74 0.27 5.43 3.35
C ALA A 74 0.38 6.72 2.53
N LEU A 75 1.60 7.18 2.24
CA LEU A 75 1.84 8.37 1.43
C LEU A 75 1.29 8.21 0.01
N VAL A 76 1.60 7.09 -0.64
CA VAL A 76 1.12 6.79 -2.00
C VAL A 76 -0.39 6.68 -2.03
N LEU A 77 -1.01 6.06 -1.01
CA LEU A 77 -2.47 5.97 -0.90
C LEU A 77 -3.13 7.35 -0.79
N VAL A 78 -2.59 8.23 0.05
CA VAL A 78 -3.13 9.60 0.23
C VAL A 78 -2.98 10.40 -1.06
N ILE A 79 -1.79 10.41 -1.67
CA ILE A 79 -1.53 11.11 -2.93
C ILE A 79 -2.40 10.52 -4.04
N GLY A 80 -2.48 9.20 -4.11
CA GLY A 80 -3.27 8.49 -5.09
C GLY A 80 -4.75 8.77 -5.00
N LEU A 81 -5.29 8.79 -3.80
CA LEU A 81 -6.70 9.13 -3.57
C LEU A 81 -6.99 10.59 -3.95
N ALA A 82 -6.07 11.50 -3.62
CA ALA A 82 -6.19 12.91 -4.01
C ALA A 82 -6.16 13.09 -5.54
N LEU A 83 -5.21 12.41 -6.22
CA LEU A 83 -5.12 12.43 -7.69
C LEU A 83 -6.35 11.80 -8.35
N PHE A 84 -6.80 10.66 -7.84
CA PHE A 84 -8.01 10.00 -8.34
C PHE A 84 -9.24 10.91 -8.21
N THR A 85 -9.42 11.53 -7.04
CA THR A 85 -10.52 12.48 -6.81
C THR A 85 -10.43 13.67 -7.75
N ALA A 86 -9.23 14.23 -7.94
CA ALA A 86 -9.02 15.33 -8.87
C ALA A 86 -9.35 14.96 -10.32
N LEU A 87 -8.94 13.75 -10.78
CA LEU A 87 -9.26 13.26 -12.12
C LEU A 87 -10.76 13.07 -12.32
N VAL A 88 -11.46 12.47 -11.36
CA VAL A 88 -12.91 12.25 -11.43
C VAL A 88 -13.65 13.59 -11.41
N ALA A 89 -13.25 14.52 -10.54
CA ALA A 89 -13.83 15.86 -10.50
C ALA A 89 -13.62 16.63 -11.83
N THR A 90 -12.41 16.53 -12.41
CA THR A 90 -12.10 17.14 -13.70
C THR A 90 -12.93 16.52 -14.82
N ALA A 91 -13.07 15.20 -14.84
CA ALA A 91 -13.90 14.49 -15.80
C ALA A 91 -15.37 14.95 -15.72
N GLY A 92 -15.90 15.05 -14.51
CA GLY A 92 -17.28 15.54 -14.27
C GLY A 92 -17.46 16.99 -14.74
N TRP A 93 -16.51 17.87 -14.45
CA TRP A 93 -16.56 19.27 -14.86
C TRP A 93 -16.48 19.43 -16.38
N ILE A 94 -15.56 18.75 -17.04
CA ILE A 94 -15.44 18.78 -18.52
C ILE A 94 -16.74 18.30 -19.18
N GLY A 95 -17.31 17.19 -18.70
CA GLY A 95 -18.59 16.68 -19.19
C GLY A 95 -19.75 17.65 -19.00
N GLY A 96 -19.81 18.35 -17.84
CA GLY A 96 -20.84 19.33 -17.55
C GLY A 96 -20.75 20.63 -18.35
N VAL A 97 -19.53 21.14 -18.55
CA VAL A 97 -19.31 22.45 -19.24
C VAL A 97 -19.38 22.32 -20.76
N TYR A 98 -18.84 21.25 -21.33
CA TYR A 98 -18.70 21.10 -22.79
C TYR A 98 -19.74 20.17 -23.43
N GLY A 99 -20.71 19.67 -22.67
CA GLY A 99 -21.81 18.83 -23.18
C GLY A 99 -21.30 17.59 -23.92
N GLN A 100 -21.84 17.31 -25.11
CA GLN A 100 -21.48 16.12 -25.89
C GLN A 100 -19.99 16.05 -26.27
N VAL A 101 -19.34 17.19 -26.53
CA VAL A 101 -17.91 17.24 -26.87
C VAL A 101 -17.07 16.93 -25.62
N GLY A 102 -17.51 17.38 -24.45
CA GLY A 102 -16.85 17.06 -23.18
C GLY A 102 -17.02 15.61 -22.75
N ALA A 103 -18.08 14.94 -23.19
CA ALA A 103 -18.35 13.54 -22.82
C ALA A 103 -17.22 12.60 -23.26
N SER A 104 -16.67 12.78 -24.47
CA SER A 104 -15.52 11.98 -24.92
C SER A 104 -14.26 12.19 -24.07
N GLY A 105 -13.98 13.43 -23.69
CA GLY A 105 -12.90 13.75 -22.75
C GLY A 105 -13.13 13.13 -21.36
N ALA A 106 -14.34 13.22 -20.84
CA ALA A 106 -14.71 12.61 -19.55
C ALA A 106 -14.54 11.08 -19.55
N ILE A 107 -14.88 10.40 -20.66
CA ILE A 107 -14.68 8.96 -20.84
C ILE A 107 -13.19 8.62 -20.79
N ILE A 108 -12.34 9.37 -21.50
CA ILE A 108 -10.89 9.15 -21.50
C ILE A 108 -10.33 9.31 -20.07
N PHE A 109 -10.68 10.38 -19.37
CA PHE A 109 -10.27 10.59 -17.97
C PHE A 109 -10.78 9.48 -17.03
N GLY A 110 -12.01 9.01 -17.25
CA GLY A 110 -12.58 7.88 -16.52
C GLY A 110 -11.81 6.58 -16.73
N LEU A 111 -11.45 6.26 -17.98
CA LEU A 111 -10.65 5.09 -18.33
C LEU A 111 -9.24 5.17 -17.74
N VAL A 112 -8.58 6.33 -17.83
CA VAL A 112 -7.27 6.55 -17.21
C VAL A 112 -7.36 6.37 -15.69
N SER A 113 -8.39 6.93 -15.05
CA SER A 113 -8.62 6.78 -13.61
C SER A 113 -8.80 5.30 -13.23
N ALA A 114 -9.60 4.55 -13.98
CA ALA A 114 -9.82 3.12 -13.77
C ALA A 114 -8.53 2.29 -13.93
N LEU A 115 -7.67 2.66 -14.90
CA LEU A 115 -6.39 1.98 -15.13
C LEU A 115 -5.38 2.25 -14.00
N VAL A 116 -5.37 3.47 -13.46
CA VAL A 116 -4.43 3.89 -12.43
C VAL A 116 -4.84 3.39 -11.04
N LEU A 117 -6.15 3.25 -10.78
CA LEU A 117 -6.71 2.87 -9.49
C LEU A 117 -6.08 1.61 -8.85
N PRO A 118 -5.85 0.49 -9.56
CA PRO A 118 -5.24 -0.70 -8.97
C PRO A 118 -3.84 -0.44 -8.41
N TYR A 119 -3.05 0.40 -9.06
CA TYR A 119 -1.66 0.65 -8.68
C TYR A 119 -1.51 1.71 -7.59
N VAL A 120 -2.39 2.70 -7.58
CA VAL A 120 -2.25 3.89 -6.73
C VAL A 120 -3.14 3.82 -5.49
N VAL A 121 -4.20 3.00 -5.51
CA VAL A 121 -5.12 2.83 -4.39
C VAL A 121 -5.09 1.39 -3.88
N VAL A 122 -5.33 0.40 -4.76
CA VAL A 122 -5.50 -0.99 -4.31
C VAL A 122 -4.20 -1.57 -3.79
N LEU A 123 -3.08 -1.39 -4.51
CA LEU A 123 -1.79 -1.94 -4.10
C LEU A 123 -1.35 -1.42 -2.71
N PRO A 124 -1.28 -0.09 -2.44
CA PRO A 124 -0.88 0.39 -1.13
C PRO A 124 -1.90 0.05 -0.03
N ALA A 125 -3.20 -0.04 -0.34
CA ALA A 125 -4.20 -0.47 0.62
C ALA A 125 -4.00 -1.93 1.04
N VAL A 126 -3.70 -2.82 0.09
CA VAL A 126 -3.40 -4.24 0.36
C VAL A 126 -2.09 -4.38 1.14
N GLU A 127 -1.06 -3.58 0.83
CA GLU A 127 0.20 -3.55 1.60
C GLU A 127 -0.03 -3.13 3.05
N LEU A 128 -0.81 -2.06 3.28
CA LEU A 128 -1.17 -1.61 4.61
C LEU A 128 -1.97 -2.67 5.39
N ALA A 129 -2.89 -3.35 4.74
CA ALA A 129 -3.65 -4.44 5.34
C ALA A 129 -2.76 -5.65 5.68
N TRP A 130 -1.76 -5.93 4.86
CA TRP A 130 -0.81 -7.02 5.11
C TRP A 130 0.16 -6.72 6.27
N ILE A 131 0.62 -5.46 6.38
CA ILE A 131 1.52 -4.98 7.43
C ILE A 131 0.76 -4.62 8.72
N GLY A 132 -0.58 -4.49 8.65
CA GLY A 132 -1.44 -4.09 9.75
C GLY A 132 -1.23 -4.91 11.03
N PRO A 133 -1.58 -4.39 12.22
CA PRO A 133 -1.41 -5.09 13.48
C PRO A 133 -2.16 -6.42 13.42
N ARG A 134 -1.43 -7.52 13.52
CA ARG A 134 -2.04 -8.83 13.72
C ARG A 134 -2.80 -8.76 15.06
N PRO A 135 -4.09 -9.09 15.09
CA PRO A 135 -4.83 -9.06 16.35
C PRO A 135 -4.12 -9.95 17.35
N SER A 136 -3.58 -9.32 18.39
CA SER A 136 -2.85 -9.97 19.49
C SER A 136 -3.74 -10.84 20.39
N GLY A 137 -4.99 -11.07 19.96
CA GLY A 137 -6.01 -11.77 20.75
C GLY A 137 -5.79 -13.26 20.99
N SER A 138 -4.91 -13.93 20.22
CA SER A 138 -4.75 -15.38 20.38
C SER A 138 -3.67 -15.79 21.39
N ARG A 139 -2.75 -14.89 21.75
CA ARG A 139 -1.71 -15.22 22.74
C ARG A 139 -2.15 -15.05 24.19
N SER A 140 -3.05 -14.10 24.49
CA SER A 140 -3.50 -13.87 25.88
C SER A 140 -4.45 -14.96 26.35
N VAL A 141 -5.29 -15.49 25.49
CA VAL A 141 -6.24 -16.57 25.86
C VAL A 141 -5.51 -17.89 26.13
N ALA A 142 -4.50 -18.23 25.32
CA ALA A 142 -3.71 -19.45 25.53
C ALA A 142 -2.87 -19.39 26.83
N ALA A 143 -2.30 -18.23 27.13
CA ALA A 143 -1.51 -18.03 28.36
C ALA A 143 -2.38 -18.01 29.64
N ASP A 144 -3.63 -17.58 29.53
CA ASP A 144 -4.56 -17.55 30.65
C ASP A 144 -5.16 -18.94 30.95
N VAL A 145 -5.42 -19.75 29.91
CA VAL A 145 -5.84 -21.13 30.04
C VAL A 145 -4.75 -21.98 30.70
N ASP A 146 -3.48 -21.77 30.35
CA ASP A 146 -2.35 -22.51 30.90
C ASP A 146 -2.11 -22.14 32.38
N ARG A 147 -2.30 -20.86 32.77
CA ARG A 147 -2.22 -20.41 34.17
C ARG A 147 -3.34 -20.94 35.05
N THR A 148 -4.55 -21.04 34.53
CA THR A 148 -5.69 -21.60 35.30
C THR A 148 -5.58 -23.09 35.45
N SER A 149 -5.08 -23.80 34.45
CA SER A 149 -4.83 -25.25 34.50
C SER A 149 -3.73 -25.61 35.51
N SER A 150 -2.63 -24.86 35.54
CA SER A 150 -1.53 -25.06 36.49
C SER A 150 -1.94 -24.77 37.94
N LYS A 151 -2.78 -23.76 38.19
CA LYS A 151 -3.29 -23.43 39.52
C LYS A 151 -4.24 -24.49 40.09
N SER A 152 -5.03 -25.13 39.20
CA SER A 152 -5.94 -26.21 39.60
C SER A 152 -5.19 -27.48 39.97
N ALA A 153 -4.08 -27.80 39.29
CA ALA A 153 -3.27 -28.98 39.57
C ALA A 153 -2.57 -28.88 40.96
N VAL A 154 -2.03 -27.71 41.32
CA VAL A 154 -1.36 -27.49 42.60
C VAL A 154 -2.34 -27.54 43.80
N ALA A 155 -3.60 -27.14 43.59
CA ALA A 155 -4.61 -27.16 44.66
C ALA A 155 -5.11 -28.56 45.00
N THR A 156 -4.92 -29.53 44.11
CA THR A 156 -5.36 -30.94 44.34
C THR A 156 -4.31 -31.75 45.08
N GLU A 157 -3.04 -31.40 44.96
CA GLU A 157 -1.91 -32.14 45.56
C GLU A 157 -1.67 -31.80 47.05
N GLY A 158 -2.20 -30.68 47.55
CA GLY A 158 -2.06 -30.22 48.94
C GLY A 158 -3.12 -30.77 49.92
N ARG A 159 -3.97 -31.71 49.51
CA ARG A 159 -5.09 -32.25 50.33
C ARG A 159 -5.02 -33.77 50.61
N GLY A 160 -3.83 -34.36 50.48
CA GLY A 160 -3.57 -35.76 50.81
C GLY A 160 -2.94 -35.94 52.16
#